data_a1a3a33e50558a2818fe6ce3556eb67a
#
_entry.id   a1a3a33e50558a2818fe6ce3556eb67a
#
_cell.length_a   1.000
_cell.length_b   1.000
_cell.length_c   1.000
_cell.angle_alpha   90.00
_cell.angle_beta   90.00
_cell.angle_gamma   90.00
#
_symmetry.space_group_name_H-M   'P 1'
#
loop_
_entity.id
_entity.type
_entity.pdbx_description
1 polymer ?
#
loop_
_entity_poly.entity_id
_entity_poly.type
_entity_poly.pdbx_seq_one_letter_code
_entity_poly.pdbx_strand_id
1 'polypeptide(L)'
;EKNENDKYLEKDDYIFEIGDKNEPIFLNIFSQKSYVDIKNFLSLIPLKNFNPVIQDLIFNLLKSKKLIDKNFVSIEEDQKIFELYINQLFDTGRINEIELFYSQYPNLKENEFILKKMIEGNLLRNRHNEACRILDNKSDKVPELFGKILIICDIINNRFDEAKLGLLLLKERNEPGDLFFIDLAYSLMSDKSISEEEGLKKKLKEVKSLNPIIMSSLQFADISPNYEQIDNLSISGLLSILSNPSVETDLKVFCSELLVKQERIEIDMLSQAYQLSRFKSSDIENSLKIYKTLSPAKARPLLY
;
A
#
# COMPACT_ATOMS: atom_id res chain seq x y z
N GLU A 1 14.50 45.56 13.70
CA GLU A 1 13.67 44.63 14.51
C GLU A 1 13.79 43.23 13.90
N LYS A 2 14.68 42.42 14.49
CA LYS A 2 14.79 41.02 14.17
C LYS A 2 13.62 40.31 14.82
N ASN A 3 12.89 39.53 14.01
CA ASN A 3 11.83 38.66 14.53
C ASN A 3 12.44 37.64 15.50
N GLU A 4 12.06 37.70 16.75
CA GLU A 4 12.44 36.80 17.85
C GLU A 4 11.79 35.40 17.76
N ASN A 5 11.33 35.00 16.60
CA ASN A 5 10.69 33.69 16.39
C ASN A 5 11.55 32.64 15.70
N ASP A 6 12.84 32.88 15.46
CA ASP A 6 13.79 31.82 15.14
C ASP A 6 14.10 31.01 16.41
N LYS A 7 13.17 30.16 16.82
CA LYS A 7 13.45 29.07 17.75
C LYS A 7 14.52 28.21 17.11
N TYR A 8 15.74 28.32 17.61
CA TYR A 8 16.81 27.38 17.28
C TYR A 8 16.32 25.99 17.68
N LEU A 9 16.10 25.14 16.67
CA LEU A 9 15.64 23.79 16.85
C LEU A 9 16.73 23.01 17.59
N GLU A 10 16.36 22.34 18.65
CA GLU A 10 17.23 21.38 19.32
C GLU A 10 17.49 20.19 18.38
N LYS A 11 18.58 19.47 18.63
CA LYS A 11 19.10 18.42 17.75
C LYS A 11 18.11 17.27 17.50
N ASP A 12 17.09 17.15 18.36
CA ASP A 12 16.08 16.08 18.38
C ASP A 12 14.82 16.39 17.55
N ASP A 13 14.71 17.59 16.96
CA ASP A 13 13.53 18.01 16.21
C ASP A 13 13.51 17.53 14.75
N TYR A 14 14.61 16.97 14.24
CA TYR A 14 14.69 16.45 12.87
C TYR A 14 14.41 14.96 12.81
N ILE A 15 13.46 14.60 11.97
CA ILE A 15 13.04 13.21 11.76
C ILE A 15 14.14 12.38 11.07
N PHE A 16 14.98 13.00 10.23
CA PHE A 16 15.99 12.35 9.41
C PHE A 16 17.39 12.20 10.06
N GLU A 17 17.51 12.20 11.36
CA GLU A 17 18.75 11.71 12.00
C GLU A 17 18.85 10.17 12.02
N ILE A 18 18.45 9.53 10.93
CA ILE A 18 18.44 8.08 10.80
C ILE A 18 19.78 7.60 10.24
N GLY A 19 20.65 7.07 11.06
CA GLY A 19 21.86 6.40 10.62
C GLY A 19 22.67 5.86 11.80
N ASP A 20 23.15 4.64 11.68
CA ASP A 20 24.07 4.05 12.62
C ASP A 20 25.44 4.77 12.54
N LYS A 21 26.05 5.03 13.70
CA LYS A 21 27.33 5.76 13.80
C LYS A 21 28.51 5.05 13.11
N ASN A 22 28.33 3.79 12.72
CA ASN A 22 29.37 2.88 12.25
C ASN A 22 29.25 2.43 10.80
N GLU A 23 28.29 2.96 10.01
CA GLU A 23 28.19 2.55 8.61
C GLU A 23 29.22 3.26 7.72
N PRO A 24 29.81 2.51 6.74
CA PRO A 24 30.80 3.07 5.83
C PRO A 24 30.18 4.18 4.99
N ILE A 25 30.98 5.20 4.77
CA ILE A 25 30.75 6.42 4.03
C ILE A 25 30.20 6.09 2.63
N PHE A 26 28.89 5.90 2.48
CA PHE A 26 28.27 6.05 1.18
C PHE A 26 28.21 7.53 0.84
N LEU A 27 28.73 7.82 -0.34
CA LEU A 27 28.90 9.14 -0.92
C LEU A 27 27.78 10.10 -0.52
N ASN A 28 28.17 11.21 0.01
CA ASN A 28 27.37 12.35 0.42
C ASN A 28 26.68 13.04 -0.79
N ILE A 29 25.94 12.23 -1.58
CA ILE A 29 25.36 12.65 -2.87
C ILE A 29 24.38 13.81 -2.69
N PHE A 30 23.73 13.86 -1.53
CA PHE A 30 22.71 14.87 -1.25
C PHE A 30 23.13 15.97 -0.27
N SER A 31 24.33 15.90 0.30
CA SER A 31 24.78 16.81 1.38
C SER A 31 24.83 18.28 1.03
N GLN A 32 24.70 18.62 -0.24
CA GLN A 32 24.68 20.00 -0.74
C GLN A 32 23.48 20.24 -1.68
N LYS A 33 22.49 19.33 -1.67
CA LYS A 33 21.32 19.44 -2.52
C LYS A 33 20.20 20.21 -1.83
N SER A 34 19.49 20.99 -2.62
CA SER A 34 18.32 21.72 -2.15
C SER A 34 17.16 20.75 -1.89
N TYR A 35 16.21 21.20 -1.07
CA TYR A 35 14.92 20.50 -0.90
C TYR A 35 14.29 20.10 -2.24
N VAL A 36 14.31 21.00 -3.22
CA VAL A 36 13.72 20.78 -4.55
C VAL A 36 14.39 19.61 -5.28
N ASP A 37 15.73 19.49 -5.18
CA ASP A 37 16.46 18.39 -5.81
C ASP A 37 16.11 17.04 -5.19
N ILE A 38 16.07 16.96 -3.86
CA ILE A 38 15.73 15.75 -3.12
C ILE A 38 14.27 15.35 -3.38
N LYS A 39 13.35 16.31 -3.32
CA LYS A 39 11.94 16.10 -3.63
C LYS A 39 11.75 15.57 -5.05
N ASN A 40 12.39 16.19 -6.03
CA ASN A 40 12.30 15.76 -7.42
C ASN A 40 12.87 14.36 -7.60
N PHE A 41 14.02 14.05 -6.98
CA PHE A 41 14.59 12.71 -7.01
C PHE A 41 13.61 11.68 -6.46
N LEU A 42 13.09 11.87 -5.24
CA LEU A 42 12.16 10.94 -4.60
C LEU A 42 10.83 10.82 -5.35
N SER A 43 10.35 11.89 -5.97
CA SER A 43 9.07 11.89 -6.69
C SER A 43 9.16 11.28 -8.08
N LEU A 44 10.31 11.40 -8.76
CA LEU A 44 10.47 10.97 -10.14
C LEU A 44 11.05 9.57 -10.27
N ILE A 45 11.74 9.08 -9.25
CA ILE A 45 12.36 7.76 -9.30
C ILE A 45 11.31 6.65 -9.11
N PRO A 46 11.08 5.78 -10.12
CA PRO A 46 10.08 4.72 -10.03
C PRO A 46 10.64 3.51 -9.27
N LEU A 47 10.93 3.66 -7.97
CA LEU A 47 11.60 2.62 -7.18
C LEU A 47 10.88 1.28 -7.23
N LYS A 48 9.55 1.28 -7.31
CA LYS A 48 8.75 0.04 -7.42
C LYS A 48 9.14 -0.82 -8.64
N ASN A 49 9.70 -0.21 -9.69
CA ASN A 49 10.08 -0.91 -10.93
C ASN A 49 11.52 -1.45 -10.91
N PHE A 50 12.32 -1.09 -9.91
CA PHE A 50 13.68 -1.58 -9.76
C PHE A 50 13.70 -2.89 -9.00
N ASN A 51 14.76 -3.70 -9.25
CA ASN A 51 14.97 -4.91 -8.47
C ASN A 51 15.35 -4.57 -7.00
N PRO A 52 15.21 -5.52 -6.06
CA PRO A 52 15.48 -5.29 -4.65
C PRO A 52 16.87 -4.74 -4.35
N VAL A 53 17.91 -5.20 -5.07
CA VAL A 53 19.31 -4.78 -4.85
C VAL A 53 19.49 -3.28 -5.13
N ILE A 54 18.95 -2.80 -6.25
CA ILE A 54 19.01 -1.36 -6.58
C ILE A 54 18.18 -0.54 -5.58
N GLN A 55 17.02 -1.06 -5.16
CA GLN A 55 16.23 -0.40 -4.12
C GLN A 55 17.00 -0.30 -2.81
N ASP A 56 17.65 -1.40 -2.36
CA ASP A 56 18.47 -1.40 -1.14
C ASP A 56 19.58 -0.36 -1.21
N LEU A 57 20.25 -0.30 -2.36
CA LEU A 57 21.30 0.71 -2.57
C LEU A 57 20.72 2.12 -2.41
N ILE A 58 19.59 2.42 -3.05
CA ILE A 58 18.98 3.76 -3.00
C ILE A 58 18.47 4.06 -1.58
N PHE A 59 17.79 3.12 -0.93
CA PHE A 59 17.32 3.31 0.45
C PHE A 59 18.48 3.49 1.44
N ASN A 60 19.60 2.77 1.27
CA ASN A 60 20.79 2.96 2.07
C ASN A 60 21.45 4.32 1.84
N LEU A 61 21.48 4.79 0.59
CA LEU A 61 21.91 6.15 0.27
C LEU A 61 21.03 7.20 0.95
N LEU A 62 19.71 6.97 0.97
CA LEU A 62 18.75 7.86 1.62
C LEU A 62 18.85 7.84 3.16
N LYS A 63 19.23 6.74 3.76
CA LYS A 63 19.43 6.61 5.22
C LYS A 63 20.75 7.24 5.72
N SER A 64 21.67 7.64 4.85
CA SER A 64 22.94 8.19 5.27
C SER A 64 22.76 9.56 5.94
N LYS A 65 23.32 9.75 7.14
CA LYS A 65 23.12 10.87 8.07
C LYS A 65 23.35 12.29 7.56
N LYS A 66 23.81 12.47 6.33
CA LYS A 66 24.18 13.78 5.79
C LYS A 66 23.32 14.19 4.61
N LEU A 67 22.12 13.66 4.51
CA LEU A 67 21.20 13.98 3.41
C LEU A 67 20.82 15.46 3.35
N ILE A 68 20.73 16.11 4.51
CA ILE A 68 20.22 17.47 4.58
C ILE A 68 21.17 18.30 5.45
N ASP A 69 21.75 19.33 4.87
CA ASP A 69 22.39 20.38 5.66
C ASP A 69 21.27 21.18 6.33
N LYS A 70 21.22 21.17 7.67
CA LYS A 70 20.22 21.86 8.50
C LYS A 70 20.03 23.34 8.16
N ASN A 71 21.01 23.93 7.49
CA ASN A 71 20.96 25.34 7.07
C ASN A 71 20.12 25.59 5.80
N PHE A 72 19.70 24.54 5.09
CA PHE A 72 19.05 24.65 3.78
C PHE A 72 17.62 24.11 3.72
N VAL A 73 17.09 23.51 4.79
CA VAL A 73 15.77 22.86 4.78
C VAL A 73 15.00 23.25 6.05
N SER A 74 13.76 23.71 5.88
CA SER A 74 12.83 23.97 6.98
C SER A 74 12.27 22.64 7.53
N ILE A 75 11.69 22.67 8.74
CA ILE A 75 11.02 21.50 9.33
C ILE A 75 9.90 20.99 8.43
N GLU A 76 9.13 21.87 7.84
CA GLU A 76 8.03 21.49 6.94
C GLU A 76 8.55 20.78 5.68
N GLU A 77 9.69 21.20 5.16
CA GLU A 77 10.34 20.57 4.02
C GLU A 77 10.93 19.21 4.38
N ASP A 78 11.54 19.09 5.57
CA ASP A 78 12.04 17.82 6.11
C ASP A 78 10.90 16.81 6.28
N GLN A 79 9.77 17.22 6.83
CA GLN A 79 8.58 16.38 6.95
C GLN A 79 8.08 15.91 5.58
N LYS A 80 8.03 16.78 4.58
CA LYS A 80 7.60 16.41 3.21
C LYS A 80 8.57 15.40 2.56
N ILE A 81 9.87 15.56 2.75
CA ILE A 81 10.86 14.58 2.28
C ILE A 81 10.64 13.24 2.96
N PHE A 82 10.42 13.25 4.28
CA PHE A 82 10.15 12.05 5.03
C PHE A 82 8.87 11.34 4.55
N GLU A 83 7.79 12.05 4.31
CA GLU A 83 6.56 11.50 3.74
C GLU A 83 6.78 10.85 2.38
N LEU A 84 7.57 11.48 1.50
CA LEU A 84 7.95 10.90 0.22
C LEU A 84 8.76 9.61 0.38
N TYR A 85 9.71 9.59 1.30
CA TYR A 85 10.50 8.41 1.62
C TYR A 85 9.62 7.26 2.13
N ILE A 86 8.71 7.51 3.07
CA ILE A 86 7.75 6.54 3.58
C ILE A 86 6.82 6.03 2.47
N ASN A 87 6.37 6.89 1.55
CA ASN A 87 5.61 6.46 0.38
C ASN A 87 6.41 5.49 -0.49
N GLN A 88 7.68 5.77 -0.75
CA GLN A 88 8.54 4.88 -1.53
C GLN A 88 8.73 3.52 -0.83
N LEU A 89 8.90 3.50 0.48
CA LEU A 89 8.93 2.23 1.25
C LEU A 89 7.62 1.46 1.10
N PHE A 90 6.48 2.16 1.21
CA PHE A 90 5.16 1.55 1.07
C PHE A 90 4.95 0.96 -0.33
N ASP A 91 5.25 1.74 -1.37
CA ASP A 91 5.06 1.34 -2.78
C ASP A 91 5.96 0.16 -3.17
N THR A 92 7.15 0.06 -2.55
CA THR A 92 8.10 -1.04 -2.76
C THR A 92 7.86 -2.26 -1.87
N GLY A 93 6.80 -2.26 -1.05
CA GLY A 93 6.42 -3.40 -0.20
C GLY A 93 7.19 -3.50 1.12
N ARG A 94 7.97 -2.47 1.49
CA ARG A 94 8.82 -2.45 2.70
C ARG A 94 8.08 -1.99 3.95
N ILE A 95 6.88 -2.54 4.17
CA ILE A 95 6.02 -2.13 5.31
C ILE A 95 6.70 -2.43 6.66
N ASN A 96 7.49 -3.51 6.77
CA ASN A 96 8.23 -3.82 8.01
C ASN A 96 9.22 -2.71 8.39
N GLU A 97 9.82 -2.03 7.41
CA GLU A 97 10.71 -0.91 7.68
C GLU A 97 9.92 0.30 8.23
N ILE A 98 8.72 0.55 7.73
CA ILE A 98 7.83 1.59 8.26
C ILE A 98 7.45 1.28 9.72
N GLU A 99 7.11 0.02 10.02
CA GLU A 99 6.82 -0.44 11.38
C GLU A 99 8.04 -0.27 12.31
N LEU A 100 9.24 -0.54 11.81
CA LEU A 100 10.48 -0.35 12.54
C LEU A 100 10.71 1.14 12.88
N PHE A 101 10.55 2.03 11.90
CA PHE A 101 10.63 3.48 12.14
C PHE A 101 9.64 3.93 13.21
N TYR A 102 8.39 3.54 13.10
CA TYR A 102 7.38 3.88 14.08
C TYR A 102 7.72 3.40 15.50
N SER A 103 8.33 2.21 15.62
CA SER A 103 8.71 1.64 16.92
C SER A 103 9.94 2.31 17.53
N GLN A 104 10.90 2.72 16.69
CA GLN A 104 12.19 3.27 17.13
C GLN A 104 12.15 4.77 17.46
N TYR A 105 11.22 5.51 16.83
CA TYR A 105 11.15 6.97 16.96
C TYR A 105 9.86 7.40 17.67
N PRO A 106 9.91 7.68 19.00
CA PRO A 106 8.73 8.04 19.79
C PRO A 106 7.97 9.27 19.27
N ASN A 107 8.68 10.24 18.71
CA ASN A 107 8.09 11.45 18.09
C ASN A 107 7.22 11.15 16.87
N LEU A 108 7.40 10.00 16.21
CA LEU A 108 6.60 9.59 15.07
C LEU A 108 5.27 8.95 15.47
N LYS A 109 5.07 8.61 16.75
CA LYS A 109 3.83 7.97 17.23
C LYS A 109 2.58 8.85 17.06
N GLU A 110 2.76 10.16 16.96
CA GLU A 110 1.67 11.10 16.70
C GLU A 110 1.61 11.56 15.23
N ASN A 111 2.54 11.12 14.41
CA ASN A 111 2.54 11.45 12.99
C ASN A 111 1.42 10.68 12.27
N GLU A 112 0.37 11.41 11.88
CA GLU A 112 -0.82 10.85 11.24
C GLU A 112 -0.52 10.17 9.92
N PHE A 113 0.45 10.67 9.15
CA PHE A 113 0.83 10.10 7.87
C PHE A 113 1.44 8.70 8.02
N ILE A 114 2.40 8.52 8.94
CA ILE A 114 3.01 7.21 9.25
C ILE A 114 1.96 6.26 9.79
N LEU A 115 1.15 6.74 10.72
CA LEU A 115 0.07 5.96 11.30
C LEU A 115 -0.86 5.42 10.23
N LYS A 116 -1.27 6.29 9.29
CA LYS A 116 -2.07 5.87 8.14
C LYS A 116 -1.38 4.79 7.32
N LYS A 117 -0.10 4.96 6.99
CA LYS A 117 0.66 3.96 6.21
C LYS A 117 0.81 2.63 6.94
N MET A 118 0.99 2.65 8.25
CA MET A 118 1.01 1.43 9.06
C MET A 118 -0.34 0.71 9.05
N ILE A 119 -1.44 1.45 9.22
CA ILE A 119 -2.79 0.88 9.18
C ILE A 119 -3.07 0.31 7.79
N GLU A 120 -2.85 1.08 6.72
CA GLU A 120 -3.01 0.63 5.34
C GLU A 120 -2.17 -0.63 5.05
N GLY A 121 -0.93 -0.68 5.54
CA GLY A 121 -0.05 -1.84 5.39
C GLY A 121 -0.56 -3.08 6.13
N ASN A 122 -1.12 -2.93 7.32
CA ASN A 122 -1.72 -4.03 8.06
C ASN A 122 -3.01 -4.51 7.39
N LEU A 123 -3.84 -3.61 6.89
CA LEU A 123 -5.04 -3.96 6.13
C LEU A 123 -4.68 -4.80 4.88
N LEU A 124 -3.69 -4.38 4.09
CA LEU A 124 -3.24 -5.13 2.91
C LEU A 124 -2.68 -6.52 3.24
N ARG A 125 -2.10 -6.71 4.43
CA ARG A 125 -1.59 -8.00 4.91
C ARG A 125 -2.66 -8.85 5.61
N ASN A 126 -3.93 -8.46 5.54
CA ASN A 126 -5.04 -9.13 6.21
C ASN A 126 -4.92 -9.15 7.75
N ARG A 127 -4.17 -8.20 8.33
CA ARG A 127 -4.01 -8.03 9.78
C ARG A 127 -4.98 -6.98 10.31
N HIS A 128 -6.28 -7.21 10.09
CA HIS A 128 -7.32 -6.23 10.40
C HIS A 128 -7.35 -5.85 11.89
N ASN A 129 -7.19 -6.84 12.79
CA ASN A 129 -7.20 -6.60 14.24
C ASN A 129 -6.08 -5.65 14.67
N GLU A 130 -4.86 -5.80 14.10
CA GLU A 130 -3.76 -4.89 14.37
C GLU A 130 -4.03 -3.49 13.82
N ALA A 131 -4.56 -3.40 12.62
CA ALA A 131 -4.93 -2.13 12.00
C ALA A 131 -5.94 -1.36 12.88
N CYS A 132 -6.99 -2.02 13.34
CA CYS A 132 -8.03 -1.41 14.17
C CYS A 132 -7.51 -1.06 15.57
N ARG A 133 -6.69 -1.93 16.19
CA ARG A 133 -6.08 -1.64 17.51
C ARG A 133 -5.19 -0.41 17.50
N ILE A 134 -4.51 -0.11 16.39
CA ILE A 134 -3.71 1.11 16.25
C ILE A 134 -4.61 2.34 16.34
N LEU A 135 -5.83 2.30 15.79
CA LEU A 135 -6.81 3.38 15.90
C LEU A 135 -7.43 3.50 17.30
N ASP A 136 -7.83 2.37 17.89
CA ASP A 136 -8.47 2.34 19.21
C ASP A 136 -7.56 2.91 20.31
N ASN A 137 -6.24 2.81 20.16
CA ASN A 137 -5.27 3.39 21.09
C ASN A 137 -5.12 4.91 20.96
N LYS A 138 -5.76 5.56 19.97
CA LYS A 138 -5.79 7.01 19.83
C LYS A 138 -7.05 7.57 20.47
N SER A 139 -6.85 8.31 21.59
CA SER A 139 -7.93 8.94 22.33
C SER A 139 -8.66 10.02 21.53
N ASP A 140 -9.98 10.06 21.68
CA ASP A 140 -10.96 11.14 21.55
C ASP A 140 -11.11 11.96 20.26
N LYS A 141 -10.13 12.03 19.37
CA LYS A 141 -10.30 12.68 18.06
C LYS A 141 -9.56 11.90 16.98
N VAL A 142 -10.25 10.98 16.35
CA VAL A 142 -9.73 10.32 15.14
C VAL A 142 -9.80 11.35 14.00
N PRO A 143 -8.66 11.75 13.40
CA PRO A 143 -8.67 12.69 12.29
C PRO A 143 -9.53 12.20 11.14
N GLU A 144 -10.12 13.11 10.39
CA GLU A 144 -10.95 12.85 9.22
C GLU A 144 -10.29 11.90 8.20
N LEU A 145 -8.96 11.97 8.11
CA LEU A 145 -8.13 11.10 7.29
C LEU A 145 -8.39 9.60 7.53
N PHE A 146 -8.82 9.21 8.72
CA PHE A 146 -9.07 7.83 9.11
C PHE A 146 -10.54 7.39 9.01
N GLY A 147 -11.44 8.27 8.57
CA GLY A 147 -12.87 8.00 8.59
C GLY A 147 -13.27 6.70 7.88
N LYS A 148 -12.74 6.41 6.68
CA LYS A 148 -13.01 5.15 5.98
C LYS A 148 -12.43 3.93 6.70
N ILE A 149 -11.26 4.09 7.31
CA ILE A 149 -10.61 3.01 8.06
C ILE A 149 -11.42 2.69 9.31
N LEU A 150 -11.91 3.72 10.01
CA LEU A 150 -12.76 3.56 11.19
C LEU A 150 -14.05 2.80 10.84
N ILE A 151 -14.71 3.16 9.73
CA ILE A 151 -15.91 2.45 9.25
C ILE A 151 -15.62 0.96 9.03
N ILE A 152 -14.49 0.61 8.39
CA ILE A 152 -14.11 -0.78 8.18
C ILE A 152 -13.84 -1.48 9.52
N CYS A 153 -13.17 -0.82 10.46
CA CYS A 153 -12.94 -1.36 11.79
C CYS A 153 -14.25 -1.58 12.57
N ASP A 154 -15.22 -0.68 12.43
CA ASP A 154 -16.54 -0.85 13.04
C ASP A 154 -17.29 -2.05 12.44
N ILE A 155 -17.24 -2.22 11.12
CA ILE A 155 -17.82 -3.40 10.44
C ILE A 155 -17.17 -4.70 10.93
N ILE A 156 -15.83 -4.76 10.97
CA ILE A 156 -15.08 -5.94 11.42
C ILE A 156 -15.41 -6.31 12.87
N ASN A 157 -15.59 -5.28 13.72
CA ASN A 157 -15.95 -5.45 15.13
C ASN A 157 -17.47 -5.60 15.37
N ASN A 158 -18.28 -5.73 14.31
CA ASN A 158 -19.76 -5.82 14.35
C ASN A 158 -20.43 -4.59 15.00
N ARG A 159 -19.80 -3.43 15.00
CA ARG A 159 -20.35 -2.14 15.44
C ARG A 159 -21.10 -1.47 14.28
N PHE A 160 -22.17 -2.11 13.81
CA PHE A 160 -22.84 -1.69 12.58
C PHE A 160 -23.54 -0.33 12.65
N ASP A 161 -23.97 0.09 13.83
CA ASP A 161 -24.64 1.39 13.99
C ASP A 161 -23.61 2.55 13.89
N GLU A 162 -22.43 2.38 14.46
CA GLU A 162 -21.29 3.31 14.31
C GLU A 162 -20.82 3.36 12.85
N ALA A 163 -20.69 2.22 12.21
CA ALA A 163 -20.34 2.14 10.79
C ALA A 163 -21.37 2.88 9.91
N LYS A 164 -22.68 2.70 10.14
CA LYS A 164 -23.74 3.41 9.42
C LYS A 164 -23.67 4.91 9.63
N LEU A 165 -23.40 5.37 10.86
CA LEU A 165 -23.20 6.80 11.13
C LEU A 165 -22.02 7.36 10.33
N GLY A 166 -20.88 6.66 10.33
CA GLY A 166 -19.72 7.03 9.53
C GLY A 166 -20.02 7.11 8.03
N LEU A 167 -20.79 6.14 7.50
CA LEU A 167 -21.21 6.13 6.10
C LEU A 167 -22.17 7.28 5.75
N LEU A 168 -23.05 7.67 6.66
CA LEU A 168 -23.91 8.85 6.47
C LEU A 168 -23.07 10.13 6.37
N LEU A 169 -22.08 10.30 7.23
CA LEU A 169 -21.18 11.45 7.17
C LEU A 169 -20.37 11.48 5.86
N LEU A 170 -19.88 10.34 5.36
CA LEU A 170 -19.23 10.27 4.04
C LEU A 170 -20.18 10.63 2.92
N LYS A 171 -21.44 10.18 2.98
CA LYS A 171 -22.44 10.47 1.97
C LYS A 171 -22.81 11.96 1.93
N GLU A 172 -22.84 12.64 3.09
CA GLU A 172 -23.11 14.09 3.17
C GLU A 172 -21.99 14.91 2.50
N ARG A 173 -20.72 14.45 2.55
CA ARG A 173 -19.62 15.09 1.83
C ARG A 173 -19.74 15.02 0.33
N ASN A 174 -20.43 14.00 -0.20
CA ASN A 174 -20.69 13.79 -1.61
C ASN A 174 -19.42 13.80 -2.50
N GLU A 175 -18.33 13.20 -2.02
CA GLU A 175 -17.11 13.05 -2.81
C GLU A 175 -17.30 11.90 -3.83
N PRO A 176 -17.06 12.11 -5.14
CA PRO A 176 -17.28 11.07 -6.16
C PRO A 176 -16.50 9.78 -5.92
N GLY A 177 -15.33 9.87 -5.28
CA GLY A 177 -14.48 8.72 -4.95
C GLY A 177 -15.02 7.85 -3.80
N ASP A 178 -16.04 8.29 -3.08
CA ASP A 178 -16.58 7.60 -1.90
C ASP A 178 -17.74 6.68 -2.22
N LEU A 179 -18.43 6.90 -3.34
CA LEU A 179 -19.67 6.17 -3.68
C LEU A 179 -19.45 4.65 -3.73
N PHE A 180 -18.39 4.21 -4.38
CA PHE A 180 -18.09 2.77 -4.45
C PHE A 180 -17.76 2.19 -3.06
N PHE A 181 -16.97 2.91 -2.25
CA PHE A 181 -16.67 2.49 -0.88
C PHE A 181 -17.92 2.38 -0.02
N ILE A 182 -18.84 3.34 -0.12
CA ILE A 182 -20.11 3.35 0.60
C ILE A 182 -20.94 2.11 0.24
N ASP A 183 -21.11 1.82 -1.05
CA ASP A 183 -21.85 0.64 -1.50
C ASP A 183 -21.21 -0.66 -1.03
N LEU A 184 -19.88 -0.76 -1.12
CA LEU A 184 -19.12 -1.91 -0.65
C LEU A 184 -19.27 -2.11 0.86
N ALA A 185 -19.17 -1.03 1.66
CA ALA A 185 -19.31 -1.08 3.10
C ALA A 185 -20.74 -1.51 3.53
N TYR A 186 -21.78 -1.02 2.86
CA TYR A 186 -23.15 -1.50 3.08
C TYR A 186 -23.30 -2.99 2.77
N SER A 187 -22.67 -3.48 1.71
CA SER A 187 -22.72 -4.90 1.37
C SER A 187 -22.01 -5.79 2.38
N LEU A 188 -21.01 -5.26 3.09
CA LEU A 188 -20.32 -5.99 4.17
C LEU A 188 -21.18 -6.15 5.45
N MET A 189 -22.15 -5.26 5.64
CA MET A 189 -23.04 -5.28 6.81
C MET A 189 -24.35 -6.05 6.58
N SER A 190 -24.62 -6.50 5.35
CA SER A 190 -25.84 -7.22 4.97
C SER A 190 -25.51 -8.61 4.43
N ASP A 191 -26.44 -9.54 4.58
CA ASP A 191 -26.38 -10.82 3.86
C ASP A 191 -26.51 -10.53 2.36
N LYS A 192 -25.43 -10.74 1.61
CA LYS A 192 -25.37 -10.40 0.19
C LYS A 192 -26.32 -11.26 -0.63
N SER A 193 -27.16 -10.64 -1.44
CA SER A 193 -27.81 -11.32 -2.55
C SER A 193 -26.87 -11.43 -3.77
N ILE A 194 -27.05 -12.45 -4.60
CA ILE A 194 -26.27 -12.64 -5.86
C ILE A 194 -26.36 -11.39 -6.75
N SER A 195 -27.54 -10.75 -6.82
CA SER A 195 -27.74 -9.54 -7.62
C SER A 195 -26.98 -8.32 -7.10
N GLU A 196 -26.82 -8.19 -5.79
CA GLU A 196 -26.03 -7.10 -5.16
C GLU A 196 -24.54 -7.28 -5.43
N GLU A 197 -24.03 -8.51 -5.38
CA GLU A 197 -22.63 -8.81 -5.71
C GLU A 197 -22.32 -8.52 -7.19
N GLU A 198 -23.21 -8.87 -8.12
CA GLU A 198 -23.06 -8.53 -9.54
C GLU A 198 -23.07 -7.02 -9.77
N GLY A 199 -23.94 -6.29 -9.05
CA GLY A 199 -24.00 -4.84 -9.06
C GLY A 199 -22.70 -4.18 -8.61
N LEU A 200 -22.10 -4.69 -7.52
CA LEU A 200 -20.81 -4.24 -7.02
C LEU A 200 -19.65 -4.53 -8.00
N LYS A 201 -19.61 -5.73 -8.57
CA LYS A 201 -18.62 -6.10 -9.59
C LYS A 201 -18.70 -5.19 -10.82
N LYS A 202 -19.92 -4.78 -11.23
CA LYS A 202 -20.09 -3.82 -12.32
C LYS A 202 -19.54 -2.43 -11.95
N LYS A 203 -19.87 -1.91 -10.77
CA LYS A 203 -19.37 -0.62 -10.29
C LYS A 203 -17.86 -0.64 -10.07
N LEU A 204 -17.28 -1.77 -9.65
CA LEU A 204 -15.85 -1.93 -9.49
C LEU A 204 -15.09 -1.68 -10.80
N LYS A 205 -15.64 -2.02 -11.96
CA LYS A 205 -15.02 -1.74 -13.27
C LYS A 205 -14.87 -0.24 -13.56
N GLU A 206 -15.64 0.61 -12.91
CA GLU A 206 -15.59 2.07 -13.07
C GLU A 206 -14.54 2.70 -12.14
N VAL A 207 -14.03 1.95 -11.14
CA VAL A 207 -13.01 2.40 -10.20
C VAL A 207 -11.64 2.31 -10.88
N LYS A 208 -11.04 3.47 -11.17
CA LYS A 208 -9.77 3.56 -11.90
C LYS A 208 -8.54 3.12 -11.10
N SER A 209 -8.56 3.31 -9.79
CA SER A 209 -7.43 2.96 -8.91
C SER A 209 -7.93 2.39 -7.59
N LEU A 210 -7.27 1.34 -7.11
CA LEU A 210 -7.58 0.70 -5.85
C LEU A 210 -6.59 1.19 -4.78
N ASN A 211 -7.10 1.95 -3.82
CA ASN A 211 -6.31 2.28 -2.64
C ASN A 211 -6.31 1.12 -1.62
N PRO A 212 -5.39 1.11 -0.63
CA PRO A 212 -5.28 0.03 0.35
C PRO A 212 -6.58 -0.29 1.10
N ILE A 213 -7.41 0.73 1.38
CA ILE A 213 -8.67 0.57 2.10
C ILE A 213 -9.69 -0.19 1.23
N ILE A 214 -9.84 0.21 -0.04
CA ILE A 214 -10.72 -0.47 -0.99
C ILE A 214 -10.23 -1.91 -1.21
N MET A 215 -8.91 -2.12 -1.39
CA MET A 215 -8.33 -3.45 -1.56
C MET A 215 -8.65 -4.37 -0.38
N SER A 216 -8.45 -3.90 0.84
CA SER A 216 -8.78 -4.66 2.04
C SER A 216 -10.28 -4.93 2.15
N SER A 217 -11.12 -3.94 1.81
CA SER A 217 -12.59 -4.11 1.83
C SER A 217 -13.06 -5.13 0.78
N LEU A 218 -12.46 -5.15 -0.41
CA LEU A 218 -12.71 -6.17 -1.44
C LEU A 218 -12.31 -7.56 -0.94
N GLN A 219 -11.15 -7.68 -0.27
CA GLN A 219 -10.74 -8.94 0.35
C GLN A 219 -11.77 -9.44 1.37
N PHE A 220 -12.23 -8.54 2.25
CA PHE A 220 -13.22 -8.86 3.27
C PHE A 220 -14.58 -9.21 2.66
N ALA A 221 -14.90 -8.65 1.48
CA ALA A 221 -16.10 -8.92 0.72
C ALA A 221 -16.02 -10.18 -0.16
N ASP A 222 -14.87 -10.85 -0.26
CA ASP A 222 -14.59 -11.94 -1.19
C ASP A 222 -14.79 -11.55 -2.66
N ILE A 223 -14.51 -10.28 -3.00
CA ILE A 223 -14.61 -9.75 -4.36
C ILE A 223 -13.21 -9.62 -4.96
N SER A 224 -13.01 -10.20 -6.13
CA SER A 224 -11.76 -10.11 -6.89
C SER A 224 -11.66 -8.78 -7.63
N PRO A 225 -10.51 -8.07 -7.59
CA PRO A 225 -10.28 -6.90 -8.45
C PRO A 225 -10.19 -7.28 -9.92
N ASN A 226 -10.22 -6.28 -10.81
CA ASN A 226 -10.09 -6.47 -12.26
C ASN A 226 -8.62 -6.30 -12.71
N TYR A 227 -8.25 -6.91 -13.85
CA TYR A 227 -6.90 -6.81 -14.40
C TYR A 227 -6.44 -5.37 -14.63
N GLU A 228 -7.30 -4.51 -15.16
CA GLU A 228 -6.98 -3.11 -15.47
C GLU A 228 -6.60 -2.28 -14.24
N GLN A 229 -6.97 -2.75 -13.05
CA GLN A 229 -6.70 -2.06 -11.79
C GLN A 229 -5.35 -2.45 -11.17
N ILE A 230 -4.73 -3.53 -11.66
CA ILE A 230 -3.52 -4.11 -11.06
C ILE A 230 -2.27 -3.34 -11.44
N ASP A 231 -2.18 -2.80 -12.63
CA ASP A 231 -0.98 -2.12 -13.15
C ASP A 231 -0.53 -0.95 -12.26
N ASN A 232 -1.46 -0.34 -11.53
CA ASN A 232 -1.20 0.80 -10.66
C ASN A 232 -0.98 0.42 -9.18
N LEU A 233 -1.10 -0.86 -8.83
CA LEU A 233 -0.91 -1.29 -7.44
C LEU A 233 0.54 -1.16 -6.99
N SER A 234 0.71 -0.91 -5.69
CA SER A 234 1.99 -1.06 -5.02
C SER A 234 2.38 -2.55 -4.94
N ILE A 235 3.64 -2.83 -4.69
CA ILE A 235 4.10 -4.21 -4.42
C ILE A 235 3.29 -4.84 -3.28
N SER A 236 3.00 -4.07 -2.23
CA SER A 236 2.13 -4.54 -1.12
C SER A 236 0.73 -4.91 -1.59
N GLY A 237 0.15 -4.15 -2.53
CA GLY A 237 -1.14 -4.46 -3.13
C GLY A 237 -1.11 -5.74 -3.97
N LEU A 238 -0.05 -5.95 -4.77
CA LEU A 238 0.14 -7.18 -5.54
C LEU A 238 0.29 -8.41 -4.63
N LEU A 239 1.08 -8.31 -3.56
CA LEU A 239 1.25 -9.38 -2.57
C LEU A 239 -0.07 -9.69 -1.84
N SER A 240 -0.89 -8.68 -1.58
CA SER A 240 -2.20 -8.86 -0.96
C SER A 240 -3.15 -9.69 -1.84
N ILE A 241 -3.09 -9.54 -3.18
CA ILE A 241 -3.84 -10.36 -4.12
C ILE A 241 -3.42 -11.83 -4.04
N LEU A 242 -2.13 -12.12 -3.96
CA LEU A 242 -1.64 -13.50 -3.85
C LEU A 242 -2.11 -14.19 -2.57
N SER A 243 -2.14 -13.46 -1.46
CA SER A 243 -2.55 -14.00 -0.16
C SER A 243 -4.07 -14.15 0.00
N ASN A 244 -4.88 -13.56 -0.88
CA ASN A 244 -6.33 -13.63 -0.80
C ASN A 244 -6.86 -14.92 -1.45
N PRO A 245 -7.50 -15.85 -0.70
CA PRO A 245 -8.02 -17.10 -1.25
C PRO A 245 -9.14 -16.88 -2.29
N SER A 246 -9.92 -15.81 -2.15
CA SER A 246 -11.09 -15.51 -2.99
C SER A 246 -10.75 -14.90 -4.35
N VAL A 247 -9.49 -14.52 -4.57
CA VAL A 247 -9.06 -13.99 -5.86
C VAL A 247 -8.95 -15.10 -6.90
N GLU A 248 -9.44 -14.81 -8.11
CA GLU A 248 -9.37 -15.72 -9.25
C GLU A 248 -7.94 -16.17 -9.54
N THR A 249 -7.77 -17.46 -9.88
CA THR A 249 -6.45 -18.05 -10.15
C THR A 249 -5.69 -17.33 -11.25
N ASP A 250 -6.37 -16.95 -12.34
CA ASP A 250 -5.77 -16.23 -13.46
C ASP A 250 -5.14 -14.91 -13.01
N LEU A 251 -5.80 -14.20 -12.08
CA LEU A 251 -5.30 -12.94 -11.53
C LEU A 251 -4.10 -13.17 -10.60
N LYS A 252 -4.11 -14.26 -9.81
CA LYS A 252 -2.95 -14.67 -9.01
C LYS A 252 -1.75 -15.00 -9.88
N VAL A 253 -1.96 -15.74 -10.97
CA VAL A 253 -0.91 -16.02 -11.96
C VAL A 253 -0.31 -14.73 -12.51
N PHE A 254 -1.15 -13.82 -12.96
CA PHE A 254 -0.71 -12.53 -13.50
C PHE A 254 0.11 -11.73 -12.48
N CYS A 255 -0.38 -11.62 -11.25
CA CYS A 255 0.35 -10.94 -10.17
C CYS A 255 1.67 -11.63 -9.81
N SER A 256 1.70 -12.98 -9.81
CA SER A 256 2.93 -13.75 -9.57
C SER A 256 3.98 -13.48 -10.65
N GLU A 257 3.57 -13.44 -11.91
CA GLU A 257 4.47 -13.13 -13.03
C GLU A 257 5.07 -11.72 -12.92
N LEU A 258 4.26 -10.72 -12.52
CA LEU A 258 4.74 -9.36 -12.29
C LEU A 258 5.75 -9.31 -11.13
N LEU A 259 5.45 -9.99 -10.04
CA LEU A 259 6.29 -10.00 -8.84
C LEU A 259 7.60 -10.75 -9.04
N VAL A 260 7.60 -11.89 -9.75
CA VAL A 260 8.84 -12.61 -10.11
C VAL A 260 9.70 -11.78 -11.06
N LYS A 261 9.09 -11.12 -12.05
CA LYS A 261 9.81 -10.22 -12.97
C LYS A 261 10.52 -9.08 -12.21
N GLN A 262 9.97 -8.68 -11.07
CA GLN A 262 10.52 -7.65 -10.20
C GLN A 262 11.35 -8.23 -9.05
N GLU A 263 11.63 -9.54 -9.07
CA GLU A 263 12.40 -10.27 -8.03
C GLU A 263 11.81 -10.10 -6.61
N ARG A 264 10.46 -10.03 -6.49
CA ARG A 264 9.75 -9.85 -5.22
C ARG A 264 9.29 -11.13 -4.57
N ILE A 265 9.17 -12.17 -5.36
CA ILE A 265 8.86 -13.51 -4.90
C ILE A 265 9.78 -14.51 -5.63
N GLU A 266 10.00 -15.65 -5.00
CA GLU A 266 10.78 -16.73 -5.59
C GLU A 266 10.03 -17.37 -6.75
N ILE A 267 10.77 -17.94 -7.70
CA ILE A 267 10.21 -18.61 -8.88
C ILE A 267 9.32 -19.81 -8.52
N ASP A 268 9.58 -20.42 -7.37
CA ASP A 268 8.77 -21.52 -6.84
C ASP A 268 7.34 -21.08 -6.50
N MET A 269 7.15 -19.83 -6.07
CA MET A 269 5.80 -19.27 -5.86
C MET A 269 5.04 -19.09 -7.16
N LEU A 270 5.72 -18.73 -8.26
CA LEU A 270 5.11 -18.69 -9.58
C LEU A 270 4.73 -20.10 -10.05
N SER A 271 5.61 -21.08 -9.83
CA SER A 271 5.32 -22.49 -10.13
C SER A 271 4.06 -22.97 -9.39
N GLN A 272 3.94 -22.65 -8.10
CA GLN A 272 2.73 -22.95 -7.33
C GLN A 272 1.49 -22.25 -7.89
N ALA A 273 1.59 -20.99 -8.29
CA ALA A 273 0.48 -20.27 -8.92
C ALA A 273 0.04 -20.94 -10.24
N TYR A 274 0.97 -21.40 -11.03
CA TYR A 274 0.68 -22.16 -12.26
C TYR A 274 -0.05 -23.48 -11.96
N GLN A 275 0.39 -24.20 -10.94
CA GLN A 275 -0.23 -25.48 -10.53
C GLN A 275 -1.66 -25.29 -9.98
N LEU A 276 -2.01 -24.11 -9.47
CA LEU A 276 -3.40 -23.80 -9.08
C LEU A 276 -4.33 -23.66 -10.28
N SER A 277 -3.81 -23.45 -11.49
CA SER A 277 -4.59 -23.36 -12.71
C SER A 277 -5.12 -24.74 -13.08
N ARG A 278 -6.44 -24.85 -13.15
CA ARG A 278 -7.11 -26.14 -13.47
C ARG A 278 -7.48 -26.18 -14.94
N PHE A 279 -7.00 -27.21 -15.63
CA PHE A 279 -7.33 -27.50 -17.02
C PHE A 279 -8.07 -28.83 -17.13
N LYS A 280 -8.94 -28.95 -18.14
CA LYS A 280 -9.54 -30.26 -18.50
C LYS A 280 -8.50 -31.10 -19.16
N SER A 281 -8.60 -32.45 -19.05
CA SER A 281 -7.69 -33.39 -19.74
C SER A 281 -7.62 -33.11 -21.25
N SER A 282 -8.76 -32.79 -21.87
CA SER A 282 -8.83 -32.38 -23.28
C SER A 282 -8.02 -31.12 -23.61
N ASP A 283 -7.90 -30.18 -22.68
CA ASP A 283 -7.14 -28.94 -22.88
C ASP A 283 -5.65 -29.22 -22.80
N ILE A 284 -5.23 -30.13 -21.91
CA ILE A 284 -3.84 -30.56 -21.76
C ILE A 284 -3.41 -31.34 -23.03
N GLU A 285 -4.22 -32.28 -23.50
CA GLU A 285 -3.96 -33.06 -24.72
C GLU A 285 -3.86 -32.16 -25.97
N ASN A 286 -4.62 -31.08 -26.03
CA ASN A 286 -4.65 -30.15 -27.14
C ASN A 286 -3.90 -28.83 -26.87
N SER A 287 -3.05 -28.78 -25.83
CA SER A 287 -2.39 -27.54 -25.34
C SER A 287 -1.73 -26.72 -26.45
N LEU A 288 -0.95 -27.37 -27.35
CA LEU A 288 -0.28 -26.71 -28.46
C LEU A 288 -1.23 -26.12 -29.52
N LYS A 289 -2.48 -26.59 -29.57
CA LYS A 289 -3.48 -26.07 -30.50
C LYS A 289 -4.22 -24.88 -29.90
N ILE A 290 -4.53 -24.94 -28.62
CA ILE A 290 -5.43 -23.97 -27.97
C ILE A 290 -4.69 -22.82 -27.27
N TYR A 291 -3.39 -22.98 -26.92
CA TYR A 291 -2.68 -21.95 -26.15
C TYR A 291 -2.73 -20.56 -26.80
N LYS A 292 -2.75 -20.50 -28.15
CA LYS A 292 -2.85 -19.20 -28.87
C LYS A 292 -4.20 -18.52 -28.76
N THR A 293 -5.24 -19.25 -28.35
CA THR A 293 -6.61 -18.72 -28.18
C THR A 293 -6.89 -18.30 -26.74
N LEU A 294 -6.00 -18.64 -25.81
CA LEU A 294 -6.12 -18.33 -24.39
C LEU A 294 -5.48 -16.99 -24.06
N SER A 295 -5.94 -16.37 -22.98
CA SER A 295 -5.22 -15.24 -22.40
C SER A 295 -3.81 -15.66 -21.95
N PRO A 296 -2.83 -14.75 -21.92
CA PRO A 296 -1.47 -15.10 -21.47
C PRO A 296 -1.42 -15.75 -20.08
N ALA A 297 -2.28 -15.31 -19.15
CA ALA A 297 -2.38 -15.88 -17.80
C ALA A 297 -2.90 -17.31 -17.75
N LYS A 298 -3.62 -17.78 -18.80
CA LYS A 298 -4.05 -19.17 -18.96
C LYS A 298 -3.11 -19.98 -19.84
N ALA A 299 -2.57 -19.36 -20.89
CA ALA A 299 -1.72 -20.03 -21.85
C ALA A 299 -0.41 -20.52 -21.22
N ARG A 300 0.23 -19.70 -20.36
CA ARG A 300 1.51 -20.05 -19.71
C ARG A 300 1.38 -21.21 -18.72
N PRO A 301 0.41 -21.22 -17.78
CA PRO A 301 0.21 -22.39 -16.91
C PRO A 301 -0.14 -23.67 -17.67
N LEU A 302 -0.85 -23.56 -18.81
CA LEU A 302 -1.18 -24.73 -19.63
C LEU A 302 0.04 -25.38 -20.29
N LEU A 303 1.08 -24.58 -20.58
CA LEU A 303 2.33 -25.05 -21.19
C LEU A 303 3.41 -25.43 -20.17
N TYR A 304 3.20 -25.08 -18.90
CA TYR A 304 4.08 -25.42 -17.77
C TYR A 304 3.90 -26.87 -17.34
#